data_bbc0af6a95a1b11ef53dbf97c4f68d05
#
_entry.id   bbc0af6a95a1b11ef53dbf97c4f68d05
#
_cell.length_a   1.000
_cell.length_b   1.000
_cell.length_c   1.000
_cell.angle_alpha   90.00
_cell.angle_beta   90.00
_cell.angle_gamma   90.00
#
_symmetry.space_group_name_H-M   'P 1'
#
loop_
_entity.id
_entity.type
_entity.pdbx_description
1 polymer ?
#
loop_
_entity_poly.entity_id
_entity_poly.type
_entity_poly.pdbx_seq_one_letter_code
_entity_poly.pdbx_strand_id
1 'polypeptide(L)'
;MNQLVKIAFTIFLVVGLASCYYDNKDQMYPQVVVAACDTTTVNYSTTVKTILNSNCNSCHSTTAAPSSGGGIALDTYTGVKAYVTNGKLYASMAQNGMASPMPKNMAKLDACTINKIAVWINRGALNN
;
A
#
# COMPACT_ATOMS: atom_id res chain seq x y z
N MET A 1 -26.55 17.06 -58.68
CA MET A 1 -26.77 16.67 -57.30
C MET A 1 -27.48 17.80 -56.61
N ASN A 2 -28.77 17.58 -56.25
CA ASN A 2 -29.69 18.66 -55.79
C ASN A 2 -29.21 19.31 -54.48
N GLN A 3 -29.38 20.61 -54.36
CA GLN A 3 -29.03 21.37 -53.16
C GLN A 3 -29.60 20.73 -51.88
N LEU A 4 -30.82 20.21 -51.94
CA LEU A 4 -31.48 19.50 -50.83
C LEU A 4 -30.71 18.24 -50.37
N VAL A 5 -30.11 17.48 -51.28
CA VAL A 5 -29.31 16.29 -50.92
C VAL A 5 -28.03 16.70 -50.20
N LYS A 6 -27.38 17.79 -50.63
CA LYS A 6 -26.19 18.31 -49.94
C LYS A 6 -26.47 18.79 -48.54
N ILE A 7 -27.59 19.48 -48.33
CA ILE A 7 -28.02 19.95 -47.01
C ILE A 7 -28.36 18.78 -46.09
N ALA A 8 -29.08 17.76 -46.59
CA ALA A 8 -29.42 16.57 -45.80
C ALA A 8 -28.15 15.78 -45.42
N PHE A 9 -27.17 15.66 -46.32
CA PHE A 9 -25.91 14.97 -46.01
C PHE A 9 -25.07 15.73 -44.97
N THR A 10 -25.05 17.06 -45.02
CA THR A 10 -24.32 17.90 -44.06
C THR A 10 -24.96 17.81 -42.67
N ILE A 11 -26.30 17.82 -42.56
CA ILE A 11 -27.00 17.67 -41.30
C ILE A 11 -26.75 16.28 -40.69
N PHE A 12 -26.75 15.23 -41.51
CA PHE A 12 -26.49 13.85 -41.06
C PHE A 12 -25.03 13.72 -40.53
N LEU A 13 -24.06 14.36 -41.15
CA LEU A 13 -22.66 14.35 -40.74
C LEU A 13 -22.47 15.06 -39.40
N VAL A 14 -23.17 16.18 -39.14
CA VAL A 14 -23.07 16.98 -37.91
C VAL A 14 -23.72 16.26 -36.73
N VAL A 15 -24.85 15.58 -36.96
CA VAL A 15 -25.54 14.80 -35.90
C VAL A 15 -24.73 13.57 -35.48
N GLY A 16 -24.00 12.94 -36.44
CA GLY A 16 -23.16 11.77 -36.15
C GLY A 16 -21.94 12.06 -35.27
N LEU A 17 -21.47 13.30 -35.22
CA LEU A 17 -20.33 13.70 -34.40
C LEU A 17 -20.69 14.07 -32.95
N ALA A 18 -21.97 14.18 -32.62
CA ALA A 18 -22.46 14.51 -31.28
C ALA A 18 -22.65 13.30 -30.36
N SER A 19 -22.28 12.10 -30.81
CA SER A 19 -22.26 10.90 -29.99
C SER A 19 -21.00 10.91 -29.11
N CYS A 20 -20.89 11.87 -28.19
CA CYS A 20 -20.02 11.76 -27.03
C CYS A 20 -20.56 10.63 -26.18
N TYR A 21 -19.96 9.46 -26.28
CA TYR A 21 -20.15 8.39 -25.30
C TYR A 21 -19.64 8.90 -23.94
N TYR A 22 -20.57 9.31 -23.09
CA TYR A 22 -20.27 9.73 -21.73
C TYR A 22 -20.02 8.46 -20.93
N ASP A 23 -18.77 8.01 -20.92
CA ASP A 23 -18.34 6.91 -20.07
C ASP A 23 -18.39 7.38 -18.62
N ASN A 24 -19.43 6.97 -17.90
CA ASN A 24 -19.58 7.26 -16.48
C ASN A 24 -18.65 6.32 -15.70
N LYS A 25 -17.39 6.72 -15.57
CA LYS A 25 -16.33 5.95 -14.87
C LYS A 25 -16.74 5.55 -13.45
N ASP A 26 -17.55 6.38 -12.78
CA ASP A 26 -17.99 6.12 -11.40
C ASP A 26 -18.98 4.94 -11.33
N GLN A 27 -19.69 4.65 -12.42
CA GLN A 27 -20.65 3.55 -12.49
C GLN A 27 -19.99 2.24 -12.92
N MET A 28 -18.95 2.31 -13.74
CA MET A 28 -18.25 1.14 -14.27
C MET A 28 -17.13 0.67 -13.32
N TYR A 29 -16.56 1.59 -12.58
CA TYR A 29 -15.54 1.31 -11.56
C TYR A 29 -16.02 1.85 -10.21
N PRO A 30 -16.82 1.06 -9.45
CA PRO A 30 -17.24 1.49 -8.12
C PRO A 30 -15.98 1.84 -7.33
N GLN A 31 -15.90 3.08 -6.87
CA GLN A 31 -14.79 3.54 -6.06
C GLN A 31 -14.73 2.62 -4.83
N VAL A 32 -13.73 1.74 -4.80
CA VAL A 32 -13.39 1.05 -3.57
C VAL A 32 -13.02 2.15 -2.58
N VAL A 33 -13.93 2.45 -1.67
CA VAL A 33 -13.64 3.34 -0.54
C VAL A 33 -12.56 2.63 0.26
N VAL A 34 -11.30 2.87 -0.09
CA VAL A 34 -10.17 2.47 0.75
C VAL A 34 -10.41 3.23 2.05
N ALA A 35 -10.83 2.52 3.09
CA ALA A 35 -11.02 3.12 4.40
C ALA A 35 -9.79 3.98 4.70
N ALA A 36 -10.00 5.27 4.97
CA ALA A 36 -8.92 6.20 5.22
C ALA A 36 -7.98 5.57 6.25
N CYS A 37 -6.67 5.53 5.95
CA CYS A 37 -5.71 4.91 6.82
C CYS A 37 -5.66 5.64 8.17
N ASP A 38 -6.32 5.08 9.18
CA ASP A 38 -6.28 5.65 10.52
C ASP A 38 -4.90 5.41 11.15
N THR A 39 -4.21 6.51 11.40
CA THR A 39 -2.90 6.54 12.06
C THR A 39 -2.93 7.31 13.38
N THR A 40 -4.11 7.68 13.88
CA THR A 40 -4.25 8.52 15.08
C THR A 40 -3.76 7.79 16.33
N THR A 41 -4.09 6.51 16.47
CA THR A 41 -3.83 5.70 17.67
C THR A 41 -2.80 4.60 17.46
N VAL A 42 -1.78 4.85 16.62
CA VAL A 42 -0.74 3.86 16.37
C VAL A 42 0.20 3.76 17.57
N ASN A 43 0.28 2.56 18.16
CA ASN A 43 1.17 2.21 19.25
C ASN A 43 1.87 0.86 19.00
N TYR A 44 2.87 0.52 19.80
CA TYR A 44 3.62 -0.72 19.64
C TYR A 44 2.79 -1.95 19.99
N SER A 45 2.14 -1.97 21.15
CA SER A 45 1.54 -3.18 21.73
C SER A 45 0.38 -3.74 20.89
N THR A 46 -0.46 -2.88 20.31
CA THR A 46 -1.66 -3.29 19.58
C THR A 46 -1.49 -3.17 18.06
N THR A 47 -0.79 -2.14 17.56
CA THR A 47 -0.69 -1.90 16.12
C THR A 47 0.56 -2.54 15.52
N VAL A 48 1.75 -2.12 15.98
CA VAL A 48 3.01 -2.56 15.38
C VAL A 48 3.23 -4.06 15.58
N LYS A 49 3.03 -4.55 16.81
CA LYS A 49 3.16 -5.97 17.14
C LYS A 49 2.22 -6.84 16.32
N THR A 50 0.98 -6.41 16.09
CA THR A 50 0.03 -7.13 15.24
C THR A 50 0.50 -7.18 13.78
N ILE A 51 0.98 -6.05 13.23
CA ILE A 51 1.54 -6.02 11.87
C ILE A 51 2.71 -6.99 11.73
N LEU A 52 3.65 -6.98 12.68
CA LEU A 52 4.82 -7.85 12.67
C LEU A 52 4.45 -9.32 12.83
N ASN A 53 3.50 -9.65 13.71
CA ASN A 53 3.03 -11.01 13.89
C ASN A 53 2.41 -11.57 12.61
N SER A 54 1.59 -10.79 11.93
CA SER A 54 0.88 -11.24 10.73
C SER A 54 1.76 -11.35 9.50
N ASN A 55 2.83 -10.55 9.40
CA ASN A 55 3.58 -10.42 8.15
C ASN A 55 5.07 -10.82 8.25
N CYS A 56 5.63 -10.91 9.45
CA CYS A 56 7.08 -11.06 9.64
C CYS A 56 7.48 -12.23 10.53
N ASN A 57 6.77 -12.44 11.64
CA ASN A 57 7.20 -13.32 12.70
C ASN A 57 7.09 -14.82 12.38
N SER A 58 6.45 -15.21 11.27
CA SER A 58 6.57 -16.57 10.73
C SER A 58 8.02 -16.97 10.43
N CYS A 59 8.86 -15.99 10.03
CA CYS A 59 10.29 -16.18 9.80
C CYS A 59 11.17 -15.44 10.82
N HIS A 60 10.66 -14.31 11.37
CA HIS A 60 11.42 -13.40 12.23
C HIS A 60 11.01 -13.46 13.70
N SER A 61 10.43 -14.54 14.18
CA SER A 61 10.32 -14.79 15.63
C SER A 61 11.65 -15.28 16.20
N THR A 62 11.85 -15.15 17.50
CA THR A 62 13.06 -15.65 18.21
C THR A 62 13.34 -17.13 17.88
N THR A 63 12.30 -17.94 17.71
CA THR A 63 12.42 -19.37 17.39
C THR A 63 12.75 -19.62 15.91
N ALA A 64 12.13 -18.87 14.99
CA ALA A 64 12.28 -19.09 13.55
C ALA A 64 13.47 -18.32 12.95
N ALA A 65 13.89 -17.23 13.56
CA ALA A 65 14.93 -16.36 13.04
C ALA A 65 16.25 -17.07 12.70
N PRO A 66 16.76 -18.03 13.50
CA PRO A 66 18.02 -18.71 13.17
C PRO A 66 17.96 -19.51 11.87
N SER A 67 16.83 -20.11 11.54
CA SER A 67 16.67 -20.97 10.35
C SER A 67 16.10 -20.23 9.14
N SER A 68 15.19 -19.29 9.35
CA SER A 68 14.39 -18.70 8.28
C SER A 68 14.50 -17.18 8.18
N GLY A 69 14.86 -16.52 9.28
CA GLY A 69 14.88 -15.04 9.39
C GLY A 69 16.28 -14.43 9.28
N GLY A 70 17.31 -15.20 8.93
CA GLY A 70 18.70 -14.70 8.87
C GLY A 70 19.22 -14.18 10.22
N GLY A 71 18.78 -14.77 11.33
CA GLY A 71 19.13 -14.37 12.69
C GLY A 71 18.42 -13.11 13.21
N ILE A 72 17.48 -12.56 12.46
CA ILE A 72 16.77 -11.33 12.81
C ILE A 72 15.45 -11.67 13.52
N ALA A 73 15.38 -11.39 14.83
CA ALA A 73 14.17 -11.59 15.63
C ALA A 73 13.40 -10.25 15.80
N LEU A 74 12.10 -10.26 15.44
CA LEU A 74 11.21 -9.09 15.48
C LEU A 74 9.98 -9.32 16.37
N ASP A 75 9.95 -10.35 17.17
CA ASP A 75 8.85 -10.68 18.09
C ASP A 75 8.98 -9.98 19.46
N THR A 76 10.11 -9.30 19.71
CA THR A 76 10.34 -8.50 20.91
C THR A 76 10.55 -7.02 20.55
N TYR A 77 10.16 -6.14 21.47
CA TYR A 77 10.37 -4.69 21.26
C TYR A 77 11.86 -4.36 21.05
N THR A 78 12.75 -4.94 21.83
CA THR A 78 14.20 -4.70 21.70
C THR A 78 14.73 -5.11 20.33
N GLY A 79 14.31 -6.27 19.83
CA GLY A 79 14.65 -6.72 18.48
C GLY A 79 14.15 -5.77 17.41
N VAL A 80 12.88 -5.35 17.48
CA VAL A 80 12.29 -4.39 16.55
C VAL A 80 13.02 -3.05 16.61
N LYS A 81 13.28 -2.52 17.82
CA LYS A 81 13.93 -1.22 18.03
C LYS A 81 15.32 -1.16 17.40
N ALA A 82 16.09 -2.24 17.46
CA ALA A 82 17.41 -2.32 16.80
C ALA A 82 17.31 -2.09 15.29
N TYR A 83 16.30 -2.68 14.63
CA TYR A 83 16.07 -2.53 13.18
C TYR A 83 15.37 -1.22 12.80
N VAL A 84 14.69 -0.56 13.72
CA VAL A 84 14.23 0.83 13.58
C VAL A 84 15.43 1.78 13.61
N THR A 85 16.31 1.64 14.60
CA THR A 85 17.45 2.54 14.81
C THR A 85 18.41 2.54 13.62
N ASN A 86 18.63 1.41 12.99
CA ASN A 86 19.47 1.32 11.78
C ASN A 86 18.72 1.57 10.47
N GLY A 87 17.42 1.93 10.51
CA GLY A 87 16.57 2.25 9.37
C GLY A 87 16.10 1.05 8.54
N LYS A 88 16.57 -0.17 8.84
CA LYS A 88 16.32 -1.34 7.99
C LYS A 88 14.89 -1.86 8.06
N LEU A 89 14.20 -1.70 9.20
CA LEU A 89 12.81 -2.15 9.32
C LEU A 89 11.93 -1.47 8.27
N TYR A 90 11.94 -0.14 8.25
CA TYR A 90 11.12 0.63 7.29
C TYR A 90 11.60 0.41 5.85
N ALA A 91 12.90 0.44 5.61
CA ALA A 91 13.47 0.29 4.28
C ALA A 91 13.09 -1.06 3.63
N SER A 92 13.11 -2.15 4.40
CA SER A 92 12.69 -3.48 3.93
C SER A 92 11.20 -3.52 3.57
N MET A 93 10.34 -2.99 4.44
CA MET A 93 8.88 -2.98 4.22
C MET A 93 8.50 -2.04 3.07
N ALA A 94 9.13 -0.87 2.99
CA ALA A 94 8.93 0.10 1.92
C ALA A 94 9.53 -0.34 0.58
N GLN A 95 10.42 -1.34 0.58
CA GLN A 95 11.13 -1.86 -0.59
C GLN A 95 11.78 -0.73 -1.40
N ASN A 96 12.47 0.18 -0.70
CA ASN A 96 13.07 1.38 -1.27
C ASN A 96 14.53 1.21 -1.74
N GLY A 97 15.03 -0.02 -1.74
CA GLY A 97 16.40 -0.35 -2.19
C GLY A 97 17.48 -0.20 -1.12
N MET A 98 17.20 0.35 0.06
CA MET A 98 18.18 0.52 1.15
C MET A 98 18.33 -0.71 2.05
N ALA A 99 17.46 -1.70 1.89
CA ALA A 99 17.51 -2.98 2.57
C ALA A 99 16.87 -4.06 1.70
N SER A 100 17.09 -5.34 2.04
CA SER A 100 16.44 -6.46 1.36
C SER A 100 14.93 -6.31 1.43
N PRO A 101 14.20 -6.46 0.30
CA PRO A 101 12.75 -6.30 0.28
C PRO A 101 12.08 -7.39 1.13
N MET A 102 11.11 -6.98 1.97
CA MET A 102 10.30 -7.86 2.80
C MET A 102 8.81 -7.51 2.64
N PRO A 103 7.91 -8.49 2.78
CA PRO A 103 8.17 -9.93 2.98
C PRO A 103 8.88 -10.54 1.77
N LYS A 104 9.81 -11.49 2.05
CA LYS A 104 10.63 -12.07 0.98
C LYS A 104 9.79 -12.90 0.01
N ASN A 105 9.98 -12.67 -1.29
CA ASN A 105 9.26 -13.36 -2.37
C ASN A 105 7.72 -13.18 -2.33
N MET A 106 7.24 -12.14 -1.66
CA MET A 106 5.83 -11.78 -1.59
C MET A 106 5.60 -10.37 -2.09
N ALA A 107 4.34 -10.02 -2.34
CA ALA A 107 3.96 -8.66 -2.67
C ALA A 107 4.32 -7.70 -1.52
N LYS A 108 4.65 -6.47 -1.88
CA LYS A 108 4.83 -5.38 -0.93
C LYS A 108 3.56 -5.21 -0.08
N LEU A 109 3.74 -4.91 1.19
CA LEU A 109 2.62 -4.60 2.08
C LEU A 109 1.85 -3.37 1.57
N ASP A 110 0.57 -3.31 1.92
CA ASP A 110 -0.26 -2.17 1.56
C ASP A 110 0.25 -0.86 2.17
N ALA A 111 -0.09 0.24 1.51
CA ALA A 111 0.40 1.56 1.88
C ALA A 111 0.00 1.98 3.30
N CYS A 112 -1.19 1.56 3.77
CA CYS A 112 -1.66 1.90 5.11
C CYS A 112 -0.84 1.16 6.19
N THR A 113 -0.56 -0.11 5.98
CA THR A 113 0.28 -0.91 6.89
C THR A 113 1.68 -0.30 7.00
N ILE A 114 2.30 0.06 5.88
CA ILE A 114 3.62 0.72 5.87
C ILE A 114 3.57 2.09 6.55
N ASN A 115 2.51 2.87 6.29
CA ASN A 115 2.33 4.20 6.89
C ASN A 115 2.16 4.13 8.42
N LYS A 116 1.44 3.15 8.94
CA LYS A 116 1.34 2.94 10.40
C LYS A 116 2.71 2.71 11.04
N ILE A 117 3.57 1.90 10.42
CA ILE A 117 4.94 1.71 10.91
C ILE A 117 5.74 3.01 10.83
N ALA A 118 5.64 3.76 9.72
CA ALA A 118 6.33 5.05 9.56
C ALA A 118 5.91 6.06 10.65
N VAL A 119 4.61 6.18 10.90
CA VAL A 119 4.07 7.08 11.93
C VAL A 119 4.58 6.70 13.33
N TRP A 120 4.58 5.41 13.67
CA TRP A 120 5.14 4.96 14.95
C TRP A 120 6.63 5.27 15.08
N ILE A 121 7.41 5.05 14.03
CA ILE A 121 8.85 5.39 13.98
C ILE A 121 9.04 6.88 14.20
N ASN A 122 8.29 7.72 13.46
CA ASN A 122 8.40 9.19 13.54
C ASN A 122 7.98 9.73 14.92
N ARG A 123 7.12 9.02 15.64
CA ARG A 123 6.76 9.34 17.04
C ARG A 123 7.79 8.83 18.06
N GLY A 124 8.97 8.38 17.63
CA GLY A 124 10.05 7.92 18.50
C GLY A 124 10.10 6.42 18.72
N ALA A 125 9.25 5.65 18.02
CA ALA A 125 9.17 4.19 18.15
C ALA A 125 9.09 3.74 19.63
N LEU A 126 8.10 4.25 20.34
CA LEU A 126 7.90 4.01 21.78
C LEU A 126 7.41 2.59 22.04
N ASN A 127 7.73 2.04 23.23
CA ASN A 127 7.20 0.77 23.74
C ASN A 127 5.89 1.03 24.51
N ASN A 128 4.83 1.35 23.82
CA ASN A 128 3.54 1.76 24.38
C ASN A 128 2.40 0.80 24.01
#